data_5b4b58b7bf8393efeda27c06533c896d
#
_entry.id   5b4b58b7bf8393efeda27c06533c896d
#
_cell.length_a   1.000
_cell.length_b   1.000
_cell.length_c   1.000
_cell.angle_alpha   90.00
_cell.angle_beta   90.00
_cell.angle_gamma   90.00
#
_symmetry.space_group_name_H-M   'P 1'
#
loop_
_entity.id
_entity.type
_entity.pdbx_description
1 polymer ?
#
loop_
_entity_poly.entity_id
_entity_poly.type
_entity_poly.pdbx_seq_one_letter_code
_entity_poly.pdbx_strand_id
1 'polypeptide(L)'
;VYENVPYYRDLMDKAGVTPDDIKSTADLQKLPFITKDDLRDAYPYGLLAVPLKDCIRIHSTSGTTGRRVVDFYTKKDIDMWYDGCARAIVAAGGTDEDVCHIAYGYGLFTGGFGLNGGSQKVGCLTLPMSSGNTDRQLQFMTDFGSTILCCTPSYASYLAESIEERGLKDQVKLKAGIFGAEAWSEEMRHDIESKLGIKAYDIYGLTEIEGPGVAFECEAQNGMHICEDYF
;
A
#
# COMPACT_ATOMS: atom_id res chain seq x y z
N VAL A 1 10.23 21.26 -2.72
CA VAL A 1 11.45 20.54 -3.12
C VAL A 1 12.55 21.48 -3.61
N TYR A 2 12.24 22.48 -4.46
CA TYR A 2 13.25 23.38 -5.05
C TYR A 2 14.14 24.08 -3.99
N GLU A 3 13.56 24.56 -2.90
CA GLU A 3 14.31 25.27 -1.84
C GLU A 3 15.13 24.32 -0.96
N ASN A 4 14.59 23.15 -0.63
CA ASN A 4 15.10 22.30 0.43
C ASN A 4 15.90 21.08 -0.09
N VAL A 5 15.76 20.72 -1.37
CA VAL A 5 16.41 19.54 -1.96
C VAL A 5 17.33 19.97 -3.09
N PRO A 6 18.65 20.06 -2.86
CA PRO A 6 19.62 20.49 -3.89
C PRO A 6 19.52 19.71 -5.19
N TYR A 7 19.28 18.39 -5.10
CA TYR A 7 19.11 17.53 -6.26
C TYR A 7 17.97 18.01 -7.18
N TYR A 8 16.78 18.29 -6.63
CA TYR A 8 15.64 18.78 -7.43
C TYR A 8 15.87 20.18 -7.96
N ARG A 9 16.54 21.03 -7.21
CA ARG A 9 16.93 22.39 -7.68
C ARG A 9 17.81 22.27 -8.92
N ASP A 10 18.92 21.51 -8.84
CA ASP A 10 19.84 21.33 -9.94
C ASP A 10 19.17 20.73 -11.19
N LEU A 11 18.22 19.82 -10.97
CA LEU A 11 17.48 19.18 -12.06
C LEU A 11 16.53 20.17 -12.74
N MET A 12 15.80 20.97 -11.97
CA MET A 12 14.89 22.01 -12.48
C MET A 12 15.65 23.13 -13.16
N ASP A 13 16.78 23.60 -12.57
CA ASP A 13 17.63 24.64 -13.16
C ASP A 13 18.19 24.19 -14.53
N LYS A 14 18.64 22.94 -14.66
CA LYS A 14 19.08 22.36 -15.94
C LYS A 14 17.97 22.28 -16.97
N ALA A 15 16.73 22.06 -16.53
CA ALA A 15 15.55 22.06 -17.40
C ALA A 15 15.03 23.47 -17.72
N GLY A 16 15.57 24.50 -17.07
CA GLY A 16 15.11 25.88 -17.22
C GLY A 16 13.73 26.13 -16.62
N VAL A 17 13.36 25.36 -15.59
CA VAL A 17 12.06 25.42 -14.91
C VAL A 17 12.23 25.90 -13.48
N THR A 18 11.44 26.88 -13.09
CA THR A 18 11.40 27.42 -11.73
C THR A 18 10.07 27.10 -11.04
N PRO A 19 9.94 27.23 -9.71
CA PRO A 19 8.66 27.09 -9.02
C PRO A 19 7.57 28.01 -9.58
N ASP A 20 7.96 29.19 -10.10
CA ASP A 20 7.01 30.15 -10.69
C ASP A 20 6.39 29.70 -12.00
N ASP A 21 6.96 28.70 -12.66
CA ASP A 21 6.44 28.13 -13.90
C ASP A 21 5.35 27.08 -13.65
N ILE A 22 5.18 26.64 -12.40
CA ILE A 22 4.21 25.60 -12.01
C ILE A 22 3.04 26.27 -11.29
N LYS A 23 1.94 26.47 -12.00
CA LYS A 23 0.72 27.13 -11.50
C LYS A 23 -0.45 26.16 -11.31
N SER A 24 -0.41 25.02 -11.98
CA SER A 24 -1.47 24.01 -11.97
C SER A 24 -0.90 22.62 -12.24
N THR A 25 -1.72 21.58 -12.05
CA THR A 25 -1.36 20.20 -12.40
C THR A 25 -1.03 20.03 -13.90
N ALA A 26 -1.60 20.86 -14.78
CA ALA A 26 -1.26 20.85 -16.21
C ALA A 26 0.21 21.24 -16.48
N ASP A 27 0.84 21.94 -15.56
CA ASP A 27 2.24 22.36 -15.69
C ASP A 27 3.24 21.27 -15.24
N LEU A 28 2.79 20.17 -14.65
CA LEU A 28 3.66 19.06 -14.20
C LEU A 28 4.49 18.48 -15.34
N GLN A 29 3.98 18.51 -16.57
CA GLN A 29 4.73 18.11 -17.78
C GLN A 29 6.01 18.92 -18.03
N LYS A 30 6.19 20.08 -17.41
CA LYS A 30 7.40 20.89 -17.49
C LYS A 30 8.50 20.37 -16.57
N LEU A 31 8.12 19.62 -15.54
CA LEU A 31 9.08 19.06 -14.58
C LEU A 31 9.87 17.93 -15.22
N PRO A 32 11.18 17.85 -14.98
CA PRO A 32 11.99 16.74 -15.41
C PRO A 32 11.62 15.47 -14.65
N PHE A 33 11.65 14.31 -15.33
CA PHE A 33 11.49 13.03 -14.69
C PHE A 33 12.71 12.67 -13.83
N ILE A 34 12.48 11.92 -12.78
CA ILE A 34 13.49 11.22 -12.02
C ILE A 34 13.31 9.72 -12.17
N THR A 35 14.40 8.99 -12.04
CA THR A 35 14.44 7.55 -12.19
C THR A 35 14.75 6.86 -10.87
N LYS A 36 14.61 5.56 -10.81
CA LYS A 36 14.98 4.77 -9.63
C LYS A 36 16.48 4.87 -9.31
N ASP A 37 17.31 5.09 -10.30
CA ASP A 37 18.76 5.27 -10.10
C ASP A 37 19.05 6.60 -9.42
N ASP A 38 18.33 7.66 -9.79
CA ASP A 38 18.41 8.95 -9.12
C ASP A 38 18.06 8.84 -7.62
N LEU A 39 17.00 8.08 -7.29
CA LEU A 39 16.60 7.81 -5.90
C LEU A 39 17.69 7.05 -5.14
N ARG A 40 18.35 6.09 -5.79
CA ARG A 40 19.45 5.30 -5.21
C ARG A 40 20.71 6.12 -4.98
N ASP A 41 21.05 6.99 -5.93
CA ASP A 41 22.24 7.85 -5.84
C ASP A 41 22.08 8.91 -4.76
N ALA A 42 20.84 9.35 -4.51
CA ALA A 42 20.52 10.27 -3.43
C ALA A 42 20.49 9.62 -2.02
N TYR A 43 20.69 8.30 -1.92
CA TYR A 43 20.68 7.59 -0.63
C TYR A 43 21.77 8.09 0.34
N PRO A 44 21.52 8.23 1.66
CA PRO A 44 20.21 8.01 2.29
C PRO A 44 19.36 9.30 2.42
N TYR A 45 19.92 10.49 2.41
CA TYR A 45 19.25 11.74 2.79
C TYR A 45 19.16 12.78 1.66
N GLY A 46 19.65 12.46 0.47
CA GLY A 46 19.78 13.43 -0.64
C GLY A 46 18.46 14.02 -1.14
N LEU A 47 17.34 13.33 -0.90
CA LEU A 47 16.00 13.80 -1.26
C LEU A 47 15.15 14.24 -0.05
N LEU A 48 15.73 14.26 1.14
CA LEU A 48 15.00 14.68 2.35
C LEU A 48 14.70 16.18 2.29
N ALA A 49 13.42 16.53 2.25
CA ALA A 49 12.96 17.91 2.10
C ALA A 49 12.72 18.64 3.43
N VAL A 50 12.78 17.93 4.56
CA VAL A 50 12.54 18.45 5.91
C VAL A 50 13.65 18.03 6.85
N PRO A 51 13.85 18.70 7.99
CA PRO A 51 14.82 18.25 9.01
C PRO A 51 14.50 16.82 9.49
N LEU A 52 15.52 15.98 9.67
CA LEU A 52 15.35 14.59 10.10
C LEU A 52 14.56 14.44 11.41
N LYS A 53 14.63 15.41 12.31
CA LYS A 53 13.87 15.44 13.57
C LYS A 53 12.36 15.51 13.38
N ASP A 54 11.88 15.93 12.21
CA ASP A 54 10.47 16.04 11.88
C ASP A 54 9.93 14.74 11.25
N CYS A 55 10.83 13.80 10.92
CA CYS A 55 10.48 12.47 10.43
C CYS A 55 10.27 11.51 11.60
N ILE A 56 9.18 10.74 11.54
CA ILE A 56 8.80 9.79 12.60
C ILE A 56 8.91 8.33 12.16
N ARG A 57 9.12 8.10 10.87
CA ARG A 57 9.24 6.75 10.31
C ARG A 57 10.08 6.75 9.05
N ILE A 58 10.65 5.58 8.76
CA ILE A 58 11.39 5.28 7.55
C ILE A 58 10.88 3.96 6.98
N HIS A 59 10.73 3.90 5.67
CA HIS A 59 10.52 2.67 4.92
C HIS A 59 11.56 2.52 3.82
N SER A 60 11.70 1.33 3.26
CA SER A 60 12.61 1.11 2.15
C SER A 60 12.14 -0.02 1.24
N THR A 61 12.59 0.05 -0.01
CA THR A 61 12.44 -1.06 -0.95
C THR A 61 13.28 -2.27 -0.51
N SER A 62 12.99 -3.45 -1.08
CA SER A 62 13.73 -4.70 -0.77
C SER A 62 15.22 -4.65 -1.10
N GLY A 63 15.62 -3.80 -2.08
CA GLY A 63 17.02 -3.67 -2.51
C GLY A 63 17.56 -4.84 -3.32
N THR A 64 16.69 -5.69 -3.89
CA THR A 64 17.07 -6.88 -4.68
C THR A 64 17.90 -6.56 -5.93
N THR A 65 17.77 -5.34 -6.45
CA THR A 65 18.45 -4.89 -7.69
C THR A 65 19.56 -3.85 -7.44
N GLY A 66 20.08 -3.75 -6.20
CA GLY A 66 21.12 -2.78 -5.83
C GLY A 66 20.85 -2.03 -4.53
N ARG A 67 21.28 -0.76 -4.44
CA ARG A 67 20.98 0.07 -3.26
C ARG A 67 19.47 0.19 -3.06
N ARG A 68 19.06 0.19 -1.80
CA ARG A 68 17.68 0.45 -1.41
C ARG A 68 17.30 1.89 -1.72
N VAL A 69 16.06 2.12 -2.08
CA VAL A 69 15.41 3.43 -1.98
C VAL A 69 14.84 3.53 -0.57
N VAL A 70 14.93 4.71 0.02
CA VAL A 70 14.50 4.98 1.38
C VAL A 70 13.58 6.20 1.37
N ASP A 71 12.42 6.06 1.99
CA ASP A 71 11.47 7.14 2.18
C ASP A 71 11.33 7.50 3.66
N PHE A 72 11.20 8.79 3.90
CA PHE A 72 11.06 9.39 5.22
C PHE A 72 9.68 10.00 5.37
N TYR A 73 9.01 9.67 6.45
CA TYR A 73 7.63 10.10 6.71
C TYR A 73 7.57 11.03 7.90
N THR A 74 7.00 12.21 7.70
CA THR A 74 6.53 13.04 8.80
C THR A 74 5.24 12.48 9.37
N LYS A 75 4.77 13.05 10.49
CA LYS A 75 3.45 12.68 11.03
C LYS A 75 2.33 12.94 10.01
N LYS A 76 2.42 14.05 9.26
CA LYS A 76 1.42 14.41 8.25
C LYS A 76 1.38 13.39 7.11
N ASP A 77 2.55 12.93 6.63
CA ASP A 77 2.63 11.92 5.58
C ASP A 77 2.00 10.60 6.05
N ILE A 78 2.28 10.18 7.29
CA ILE A 78 1.64 8.98 7.87
C ILE A 78 0.12 9.12 7.96
N ASP A 79 -0.39 10.27 8.40
CA ASP A 79 -1.83 10.51 8.51
C ASP A 79 -2.50 10.49 7.13
N MET A 80 -1.84 11.01 6.10
CA MET A 80 -2.27 11.02 4.70
C MET A 80 -2.26 9.61 4.12
N TRP A 81 -1.18 8.87 4.29
CA TRP A 81 -1.05 7.48 3.86
C TRP A 81 -2.14 6.57 4.45
N TYR A 82 -2.37 6.70 5.76
CA TYR A 82 -3.43 5.94 6.42
C TYR A 82 -4.82 6.30 5.89
N ASP A 83 -5.02 7.55 5.45
CA ASP A 83 -6.26 7.98 4.82
C ASP A 83 -6.48 7.27 3.47
N GLY A 84 -5.47 7.22 2.61
CA GLY A 84 -5.54 6.48 1.34
C GLY A 84 -5.87 4.99 1.54
N CYS A 85 -5.22 4.34 2.51
CA CYS A 85 -5.52 2.95 2.86
C CYS A 85 -6.93 2.78 3.47
N ALA A 86 -7.40 3.74 4.28
CA ALA A 86 -8.75 3.71 4.83
C ALA A 86 -9.81 3.82 3.74
N ARG A 87 -9.60 4.70 2.74
CA ARG A 87 -10.47 4.81 1.57
C ARG A 87 -10.56 3.50 0.79
N ALA A 88 -9.43 2.80 0.61
CA ALA A 88 -9.41 1.49 -0.04
C ALA A 88 -10.25 0.45 0.73
N ILE A 89 -10.15 0.42 2.06
CA ILE A 89 -10.92 -0.49 2.90
C ILE A 89 -12.42 -0.18 2.81
N VAL A 90 -12.80 1.10 2.87
CA VAL A 90 -14.21 1.52 2.74
C VAL A 90 -14.75 1.23 1.33
N ALA A 91 -13.95 1.46 0.28
CA ALA A 91 -14.33 1.14 -1.10
C ALA A 91 -14.55 -0.35 -1.33
N ALA A 92 -13.86 -1.21 -0.57
CA ALA A 92 -14.09 -2.66 -0.54
C ALA A 92 -15.27 -3.10 0.36
N GLY A 93 -16.05 -2.15 0.90
CA GLY A 93 -17.19 -2.40 1.77
C GLY A 93 -16.84 -2.61 3.24
N GLY A 94 -15.65 -2.15 3.67
CA GLY A 94 -15.22 -2.21 5.07
C GLY A 94 -15.86 -1.14 5.94
N THR A 95 -16.17 -1.50 7.18
CA THR A 95 -16.79 -0.65 8.21
C THR A 95 -16.09 -0.85 9.56
N ASP A 96 -16.47 -0.11 10.56
CA ASP A 96 -15.98 -0.25 11.95
C ASP A 96 -16.44 -1.55 12.66
N GLU A 97 -17.38 -2.27 12.06
CA GLU A 97 -17.79 -3.61 12.56
C GLU A 97 -16.89 -4.75 12.04
N ASP A 98 -15.94 -4.45 11.15
CA ASP A 98 -15.13 -5.45 10.47
C ASP A 98 -13.87 -5.85 11.27
N VAL A 99 -13.44 -7.08 11.01
CA VAL A 99 -12.16 -7.62 11.49
C VAL A 99 -11.20 -7.69 10.30
N CYS A 100 -10.22 -6.81 10.30
CA CYS A 100 -9.27 -6.65 9.20
C CYS A 100 -7.99 -7.46 9.48
N HIS A 101 -7.76 -8.51 8.70
CA HIS A 101 -6.65 -9.44 8.81
C HIS A 101 -5.50 -9.00 7.91
N ILE A 102 -4.45 -8.42 8.51
CA ILE A 102 -3.30 -7.87 7.77
C ILE A 102 -2.20 -8.93 7.68
N ALA A 103 -2.14 -9.64 6.57
CA ALA A 103 -1.16 -10.68 6.28
C ALA A 103 -0.02 -10.20 5.35
N TYR A 104 0.22 -8.89 5.29
CA TYR A 104 1.43 -8.29 4.71
C TYR A 104 2.58 -8.25 5.70
N GLY A 105 3.82 -8.34 5.21
CA GLY A 105 5.00 -8.15 6.05
C GLY A 105 5.07 -6.75 6.65
N TYR A 106 5.56 -6.69 7.89
CA TYR A 106 5.88 -5.44 8.59
C TYR A 106 7.39 -5.15 8.52
N GLY A 107 7.85 -4.09 9.15
CA GLY A 107 9.23 -3.65 9.13
C GLY A 107 9.47 -2.55 8.10
N LEU A 108 10.47 -2.69 7.24
CA LEU A 108 10.77 -1.67 6.23
C LEU A 108 9.82 -1.70 5.03
N PHE A 109 9.07 -2.78 4.84
CA PHE A 109 8.04 -2.87 3.81
C PHE A 109 6.79 -2.07 4.18
N THR A 110 6.20 -1.38 3.21
CA THR A 110 5.10 -0.44 3.45
C THR A 110 3.73 -1.12 3.63
N GLY A 111 3.50 -2.27 2.98
CA GLY A 111 2.16 -2.88 2.86
C GLY A 111 1.46 -3.15 4.19
N GLY A 112 2.17 -3.76 5.16
CA GLY A 112 1.61 -4.07 6.46
C GLY A 112 1.20 -2.82 7.24
N PHE A 113 2.08 -1.83 7.31
CA PHE A 113 1.81 -0.61 8.09
C PHE A 113 0.73 0.28 7.50
N GLY A 114 0.69 0.44 6.18
CA GLY A 114 -0.33 1.26 5.52
C GLY A 114 -1.74 0.74 5.79
N LEU A 115 -1.96 -0.53 5.47
CA LEU A 115 -3.27 -1.16 5.68
C LEU A 115 -3.63 -1.32 7.16
N ASN A 116 -2.65 -1.55 8.04
CA ASN A 116 -2.88 -1.54 9.49
C ASN A 116 -3.38 -0.16 9.97
N GLY A 117 -2.70 0.92 9.57
CA GLY A 117 -3.11 2.28 9.94
C GLY A 117 -4.46 2.67 9.33
N GLY A 118 -4.69 2.30 8.06
CA GLY A 118 -5.97 2.52 7.39
C GLY A 118 -7.12 1.78 8.07
N SER A 119 -6.92 0.51 8.43
CA SER A 119 -7.90 -0.30 9.16
C SER A 119 -8.28 0.32 10.51
N GLN A 120 -7.28 0.76 11.28
CA GLN A 120 -7.52 1.45 12.55
C GLN A 120 -8.24 2.79 12.36
N LYS A 121 -7.95 3.51 11.28
CA LYS A 121 -8.62 4.78 10.95
C LYS A 121 -10.08 4.59 10.57
N VAL A 122 -10.44 3.47 9.94
CA VAL A 122 -11.85 3.08 9.69
C VAL A 122 -12.55 2.68 10.99
N GLY A 123 -11.82 2.20 11.98
CA GLY A 123 -12.36 1.68 13.24
C GLY A 123 -12.48 0.16 13.30
N CYS A 124 -11.95 -0.57 12.31
CA CYS A 124 -11.95 -2.03 12.30
C CYS A 124 -11.15 -2.61 13.47
N LEU A 125 -11.51 -3.79 13.92
CA LEU A 125 -10.59 -4.61 14.71
C LEU A 125 -9.45 -5.09 13.80
N THR A 126 -8.23 -4.62 14.04
CA THR A 126 -7.07 -4.93 13.22
C THR A 126 -6.27 -6.11 13.77
N LEU A 127 -6.08 -7.16 12.99
CA LEU A 127 -5.21 -8.29 13.29
C LEU A 127 -3.87 -8.12 12.54
N PRO A 128 -2.78 -7.68 13.19
CA PRO A 128 -1.49 -7.42 12.56
C PRO A 128 -0.66 -8.71 12.45
N MET A 129 -1.10 -9.64 11.61
CA MET A 129 -0.58 -11.01 11.55
C MET A 129 0.81 -11.11 10.94
N SER A 130 1.19 -10.15 10.07
CA SER A 130 2.38 -10.24 9.22
C SER A 130 2.27 -11.37 8.18
N SER A 131 3.29 -11.58 7.37
CA SER A 131 3.34 -12.65 6.38
C SER A 131 3.83 -13.98 6.98
N GLY A 132 3.52 -15.09 6.33
CA GLY A 132 3.96 -16.44 6.70
C GLY A 132 3.19 -17.06 7.87
N ASN A 133 3.62 -18.24 8.30
CA ASN A 133 3.00 -19.05 9.34
C ASN A 133 1.51 -19.32 9.10
N THR A 134 1.22 -20.07 8.05
CA THR A 134 -0.14 -20.34 7.57
C THR A 134 -1.06 -20.92 8.64
N ASP A 135 -0.56 -21.81 9.50
CA ASP A 135 -1.37 -22.39 10.58
C ASP A 135 -1.91 -21.31 11.51
N ARG A 136 -1.06 -20.37 11.91
CA ARG A 136 -1.45 -19.24 12.76
C ARG A 136 -2.39 -18.28 12.03
N GLN A 137 -2.18 -18.05 10.71
CA GLN A 137 -3.10 -17.22 9.92
C GLN A 137 -4.51 -17.81 9.94
N LEU A 138 -4.65 -19.10 9.63
CA LEU A 138 -5.93 -19.79 9.59
C LEU A 138 -6.58 -19.86 10.97
N GLN A 139 -5.80 -20.17 12.00
CA GLN A 139 -6.30 -20.18 13.38
C GLN A 139 -6.88 -18.82 13.77
N PHE A 140 -6.14 -17.72 13.58
CA PHE A 140 -6.62 -16.38 13.95
C PHE A 140 -7.77 -15.93 13.06
N MET A 141 -7.78 -16.31 11.78
CA MET A 141 -8.87 -16.01 10.85
C MET A 141 -10.19 -16.63 11.33
N THR A 142 -10.17 -17.86 11.82
CA THR A 142 -11.35 -18.54 12.34
C THR A 142 -11.71 -18.10 13.77
N ASP A 143 -10.74 -18.02 14.68
CA ASP A 143 -10.97 -17.70 16.11
C ASP A 143 -11.55 -16.29 16.29
N PHE A 144 -11.05 -15.32 15.51
CA PHE A 144 -11.49 -13.91 15.60
C PHE A 144 -12.49 -13.53 14.51
N GLY A 145 -12.83 -14.44 13.61
CA GLY A 145 -13.83 -14.21 12.57
C GLY A 145 -13.46 -13.09 11.61
N SER A 146 -12.24 -13.14 11.05
CA SER A 146 -11.77 -12.15 10.06
C SER A 146 -12.74 -11.98 8.92
N THR A 147 -13.07 -10.72 8.58
CA THR A 147 -14.04 -10.38 7.52
C THR A 147 -13.37 -9.76 6.29
N ILE A 148 -12.22 -9.13 6.47
CA ILE A 148 -11.42 -8.54 5.38
C ILE A 148 -10.01 -9.12 5.44
N LEU A 149 -9.51 -9.66 4.32
CA LEU A 149 -8.15 -10.18 4.18
C LEU A 149 -7.31 -9.20 3.35
N CYS A 150 -6.16 -8.79 3.90
CA CYS A 150 -5.17 -7.95 3.21
C CYS A 150 -3.86 -8.71 3.06
N CYS A 151 -3.49 -9.07 1.84
CA CYS A 151 -2.24 -9.79 1.53
C CYS A 151 -1.88 -9.64 0.03
N THR A 152 -0.79 -10.29 -0.40
CA THR A 152 -0.51 -10.40 -1.84
C THR A 152 -1.49 -11.37 -2.51
N PRO A 153 -1.81 -11.19 -3.81
CA PRO A 153 -2.71 -12.10 -4.53
C PRO A 153 -2.24 -13.56 -4.50
N SER A 154 -0.95 -13.79 -4.67
CA SER A 154 -0.37 -15.14 -4.60
C SER A 154 -0.55 -15.78 -3.23
N TYR A 155 -0.45 -14.99 -2.15
CA TYR A 155 -0.69 -15.50 -0.80
C TYR A 155 -2.17 -15.75 -0.52
N ALA A 156 -3.06 -14.93 -1.08
CA ALA A 156 -4.50 -15.16 -1.02
C ALA A 156 -4.90 -16.48 -1.68
N SER A 157 -4.37 -16.77 -2.87
CA SER A 157 -4.57 -18.05 -3.57
C SER A 157 -4.09 -19.23 -2.71
N TYR A 158 -2.90 -19.13 -2.13
CA TYR A 158 -2.36 -20.16 -1.24
C TYR A 158 -3.20 -20.38 0.02
N LEU A 159 -3.70 -19.29 0.64
CA LEU A 159 -4.60 -19.39 1.80
C LEU A 159 -5.95 -20.02 1.41
N ALA A 160 -6.48 -19.70 0.22
CA ALA A 160 -7.71 -20.28 -0.29
C ALA A 160 -7.59 -21.82 -0.45
N GLU A 161 -6.50 -22.28 -1.04
CA GLU A 161 -6.20 -23.71 -1.14
C GLU A 161 -6.05 -24.37 0.24
N SER A 162 -5.33 -23.74 1.14
CA SER A 162 -5.14 -24.25 2.51
C SER A 162 -6.44 -24.35 3.31
N ILE A 163 -7.37 -23.39 3.11
CA ILE A 163 -8.70 -23.39 3.73
C ILE A 163 -9.54 -24.57 3.18
N GLU A 164 -9.50 -24.80 1.87
CA GLU A 164 -10.21 -25.89 1.23
C GLU A 164 -9.68 -27.27 1.66
N GLU A 165 -8.36 -27.48 1.59
CA GLU A 165 -7.71 -28.73 2.00
C GLU A 165 -7.98 -29.11 3.44
N ARG A 166 -8.14 -28.13 4.33
CA ARG A 166 -8.37 -28.34 5.76
C ARG A 166 -9.86 -28.36 6.13
N GLY A 167 -10.76 -28.16 5.16
CA GLY A 167 -12.20 -28.15 5.40
C GLY A 167 -12.66 -27.01 6.31
N LEU A 168 -12.01 -25.83 6.24
CA LEU A 168 -12.30 -24.68 7.09
C LEU A 168 -13.29 -23.68 6.47
N LYS A 169 -13.78 -23.92 5.27
CA LYS A 169 -14.60 -22.98 4.50
C LYS A 169 -15.81 -22.46 5.29
N ASP A 170 -16.49 -23.31 6.02
CA ASP A 170 -17.68 -22.96 6.81
C ASP A 170 -17.35 -22.20 8.10
N GLN A 171 -16.07 -22.13 8.49
CA GLN A 171 -15.59 -21.44 9.69
C GLN A 171 -15.00 -20.05 9.37
N VAL A 172 -14.65 -19.80 8.11
CA VAL A 172 -14.11 -18.54 7.62
C VAL A 172 -15.26 -17.58 7.31
N LYS A 173 -15.14 -16.32 7.80
CA LYS A 173 -16.17 -15.28 7.66
C LYS A 173 -15.77 -14.16 6.69
N LEU A 174 -14.75 -14.38 5.87
CA LEU A 174 -14.30 -13.39 4.91
C LEU A 174 -15.45 -12.97 3.97
N LYS A 175 -15.55 -11.66 3.72
CA LYS A 175 -16.46 -11.05 2.73
C LYS A 175 -15.72 -10.30 1.63
N ALA A 176 -14.51 -9.79 1.94
CA ALA A 176 -13.69 -9.04 1.00
C ALA A 176 -12.21 -9.38 1.16
N GLY A 177 -11.47 -9.23 0.06
CA GLY A 177 -10.02 -9.27 0.02
C GLY A 177 -9.48 -8.00 -0.61
N ILE A 178 -8.40 -7.43 -0.05
CA ILE A 178 -7.69 -6.28 -0.60
C ILE A 178 -6.27 -6.74 -0.90
N PHE A 179 -5.97 -6.90 -2.19
CA PHE A 179 -4.76 -7.54 -2.66
C PHE A 179 -3.93 -6.59 -3.51
N GLY A 180 -2.61 -6.69 -3.44
CA GLY A 180 -1.71 -5.83 -4.20
C GLY A 180 -0.24 -6.21 -4.00
N ALA A 181 0.67 -5.34 -4.40
CA ALA A 181 2.11 -5.51 -4.43
C ALA A 181 2.63 -6.49 -5.50
N GLU A 182 1.75 -7.19 -6.19
CA GLU A 182 2.03 -8.07 -7.31
C GLU A 182 1.01 -7.82 -8.42
N ALA A 183 1.42 -7.97 -9.69
CA ALA A 183 0.48 -8.02 -10.80
C ALA A 183 -0.26 -9.36 -10.75
N TRP A 184 -1.56 -9.34 -10.97
CA TRP A 184 -2.41 -10.53 -11.00
C TRP A 184 -3.47 -10.46 -12.09
N SER A 185 -3.96 -11.62 -12.52
CA SER A 185 -4.91 -11.74 -13.62
C SER A 185 -6.34 -11.83 -13.14
N GLU A 186 -7.28 -11.52 -14.02
CA GLU A 186 -8.71 -11.75 -13.76
C GLU A 186 -9.02 -13.24 -13.49
N GLU A 187 -8.27 -14.15 -14.11
CA GLU A 187 -8.41 -15.59 -13.85
C GLU A 187 -8.06 -15.92 -12.38
N MET A 188 -6.94 -15.36 -11.87
CA MET A 188 -6.55 -15.51 -10.47
C MET A 188 -7.57 -14.86 -9.54
N ARG A 189 -8.13 -13.70 -9.90
CA ARG A 189 -9.20 -13.03 -9.16
C ARG A 189 -10.40 -13.96 -9.00
N HIS A 190 -10.89 -14.51 -10.09
CA HIS A 190 -12.05 -15.42 -10.10
C HIS A 190 -11.80 -16.70 -9.31
N ASP A 191 -10.60 -17.26 -9.38
CA ASP A 191 -10.23 -18.44 -8.59
C ASP A 191 -10.28 -18.13 -7.08
N ILE A 192 -9.64 -17.04 -6.64
CA ILE A 192 -9.66 -16.60 -5.25
C ILE A 192 -11.10 -16.32 -4.77
N GLU A 193 -11.87 -15.55 -5.54
CA GLU A 193 -13.26 -15.21 -5.20
C GLU A 193 -14.13 -16.45 -5.05
N SER A 194 -13.99 -17.42 -5.95
CA SER A 194 -14.81 -18.65 -5.92
C SER A 194 -14.47 -19.57 -4.75
N LYS A 195 -13.17 -19.71 -4.45
CA LYS A 195 -12.68 -20.56 -3.35
C LYS A 195 -13.04 -19.98 -1.98
N LEU A 196 -12.82 -18.66 -1.79
CA LEU A 196 -13.06 -17.98 -0.52
C LEU A 196 -14.51 -17.48 -0.35
N GLY A 197 -15.28 -17.34 -1.42
CA GLY A 197 -16.63 -16.79 -1.39
C GLY A 197 -16.64 -15.27 -1.10
N ILE A 198 -15.64 -14.54 -1.58
CA ILE A 198 -15.43 -13.10 -1.31
C ILE A 198 -15.50 -12.29 -2.60
N LYS A 199 -15.43 -10.96 -2.45
CA LYS A 199 -15.01 -10.04 -3.50
C LYS A 199 -13.55 -9.66 -3.30
N ALA A 200 -12.76 -9.64 -4.39
CA ALA A 200 -11.32 -9.37 -4.38
C ALA A 200 -11.02 -8.05 -5.09
N TYR A 201 -10.46 -7.10 -4.37
CA TYR A 201 -10.16 -5.75 -4.83
C TYR A 201 -8.66 -5.52 -4.93
N ASP A 202 -8.23 -4.85 -5.99
CA ASP A 202 -6.84 -4.49 -6.18
C ASP A 202 -6.51 -3.17 -5.44
N ILE A 203 -5.30 -3.09 -4.89
CA ILE A 203 -4.74 -1.89 -4.29
C ILE A 203 -3.33 -1.66 -4.82
N TYR A 204 -3.09 -0.46 -5.33
CA TYR A 204 -1.82 -0.06 -5.90
C TYR A 204 -1.05 0.90 -4.99
N GLY A 205 0.26 0.77 -5.04
CA GLY A 205 1.22 1.67 -4.44
C GLY A 205 2.63 1.09 -4.53
N LEU A 206 3.61 1.89 -4.23
CA LEU A 206 5.02 1.49 -4.12
C LEU A 206 5.70 2.33 -3.06
N THR A 207 6.81 1.83 -2.53
CA THR A 207 7.56 2.50 -1.47
C THR A 207 7.97 3.92 -1.87
N GLU A 208 8.36 4.11 -3.14
CA GLU A 208 8.84 5.37 -3.70
C GLU A 208 7.79 6.49 -3.75
N ILE A 209 6.52 6.15 -3.57
CA ILE A 209 5.39 7.09 -3.50
C ILE A 209 4.46 6.77 -2.33
N GLU A 210 5.00 6.62 -1.14
CA GLU A 210 4.30 6.46 0.14
C GLU A 210 3.84 5.04 0.49
N GLY A 211 3.67 4.10 -0.45
CA GLY A 211 3.19 2.75 -0.17
C GLY A 211 1.80 2.47 -0.77
N PRO A 212 1.04 1.47 -0.27
CA PRO A 212 -0.31 1.17 -0.75
C PRO A 212 -1.28 2.31 -0.42
N GLY A 213 -2.32 2.46 -1.22
CA GLY A 213 -3.36 3.49 -1.05
C GLY A 213 -3.23 4.67 -2.03
N VAL A 214 -2.28 4.60 -2.98
CA VAL A 214 -2.21 5.55 -4.12
C VAL A 214 -3.43 5.42 -5.00
N ALA A 215 -3.80 4.17 -5.32
CA ALA A 215 -4.99 3.83 -6.08
C ALA A 215 -5.59 2.50 -5.61
N PHE A 216 -6.88 2.33 -5.77
CA PHE A 216 -7.61 1.13 -5.36
C PHE A 216 -8.92 0.95 -6.14
N GLU A 217 -9.37 -0.29 -6.22
CA GLU A 217 -10.68 -0.62 -6.79
C GLU A 217 -11.83 -0.37 -5.81
N CYS A 218 -13.01 -0.17 -6.38
CA CYS A 218 -14.28 -0.19 -5.66
C CYS A 218 -15.11 -1.43 -6.08
N GLU A 219 -16.35 -1.50 -5.63
CA GLU A 219 -17.28 -2.61 -5.93
C GLU A 219 -17.51 -2.88 -7.42
N ALA A 220 -17.23 -1.88 -8.29
CA ALA A 220 -17.37 -2.03 -9.75
C ALA A 220 -16.27 -2.93 -10.36
N GLN A 221 -15.12 -3.12 -9.68
CA GLN A 221 -13.97 -3.91 -10.15
C GLN A 221 -13.58 -3.60 -11.61
N ASN A 222 -13.64 -2.31 -11.99
CA ASN A 222 -13.40 -1.85 -13.36
C ASN A 222 -12.42 -0.67 -13.38
N GLY A 223 -11.19 -0.92 -12.99
CA GLY A 223 -10.14 0.07 -12.85
C GLY A 223 -10.08 0.68 -11.45
N MET A 224 -9.00 1.42 -11.20
CA MET A 224 -8.67 1.97 -9.89
C MET A 224 -9.05 3.44 -9.80
N HIS A 225 -9.54 3.86 -8.64
CA HIS A 225 -9.64 5.25 -8.23
C HIS A 225 -8.27 5.72 -7.72
N ILE A 226 -7.75 6.80 -8.28
CA ILE A 226 -6.54 7.45 -7.79
C ILE A 226 -6.92 8.45 -6.70
N CYS A 227 -6.13 8.55 -5.64
CA CYS A 227 -6.27 9.61 -4.64
C CYS A 227 -5.73 10.94 -5.19
N GLU A 228 -6.49 11.59 -6.08
CA GLU A 228 -6.09 12.81 -6.82
C GLU A 228 -5.84 14.03 -5.94
N ASP A 229 -6.21 13.97 -4.65
CA ASP A 229 -5.90 14.98 -3.65
C ASP A 229 -4.48 14.83 -3.07
N TYR A 230 -3.80 13.73 -3.39
CA TYR A 230 -2.43 13.42 -2.94
C TYR A 230 -1.46 13.16 -4.08
N PHE A 231 -1.92 12.63 -5.24
CA PHE A 231 -1.09 12.17 -6.36
C PHE A 231 -1.52 12.73 -7.70
#